data_260a6c2de3848d3e65431daeaf58c305
#
_entry.id   260a6c2de3848d3e65431daeaf58c305
#
_cell.length_a   1.000
_cell.length_b   1.000
_cell.length_c   1.000
_cell.angle_alpha   90.00
_cell.angle_beta   90.00
_cell.angle_gamma   90.00
#
_symmetry.space_group_name_H-M   'P 1'
#
loop_
_entity.id
_entity.type
_entity.pdbx_description
1 polymer ?
#
loop_
_entity_poly.entity_id
_entity_poly.type
_entity_poly.pdbx_seq_one_letter_code
_entity_poly.pdbx_strand_id
1 'polypeptide(L)'
;MVYQQFINYPSMKVFDNIASPLKLRGEKNVAARVRELAERLHIEMFLQRHPSELSGGQQQRVALARALAKGAPLMLLDEPLVNLDYKLREELREELTQLFATGDSTVVYATTEPGEALLLGGYTAVLDEGRLLQYGPTAEVFHAPCSLRVARAFSDPPMNLVPAQATPGGLRMPGGTELPVAVAHGGQATVAFTLGLRASALRLQARPGDVAVQGLVELAEISGSDTFVHAATPWGELVAQITGVHYLELGSSVTLHLDPAQAYVFGAEGALVLAPARPGRN
;
A
#
# COMPACT_ATOMS: atom_id res chain seq x y z
N MET A 1 -3.57 -21.33 -7.58
CA MET A 1 -2.58 -20.24 -7.50
C MET A 1 -2.59 -19.49 -8.80
N VAL A 2 -2.55 -18.18 -8.76
CA VAL A 2 -2.28 -17.28 -9.88
C VAL A 2 -0.87 -16.75 -9.67
N TYR A 3 -0.01 -16.94 -10.66
CA TYR A 3 1.37 -16.47 -10.64
C TYR A 3 1.47 -15.11 -11.30
N GLN A 4 2.43 -14.30 -10.92
CA GLN A 4 2.76 -13.02 -11.54
C GLN A 4 2.93 -13.14 -13.06
N GLN A 5 3.43 -14.25 -13.56
CA GLN A 5 3.63 -14.54 -14.99
C GLN A 5 2.37 -15.02 -15.71
N PHE A 6 1.20 -15.02 -15.08
CA PHE A 6 -0.12 -15.43 -15.63
C PHE A 6 -0.10 -16.66 -16.53
N ILE A 7 0.33 -17.80 -16.00
CA ILE A 7 0.47 -19.07 -16.73
C ILE A 7 -0.89 -19.56 -17.23
N ASN A 8 -1.11 -19.52 -18.54
CA ASN A 8 -2.25 -20.09 -19.24
C ASN A 8 -1.83 -21.30 -20.08
N TYR A 9 -2.78 -22.18 -20.42
CA TYR A 9 -2.54 -23.29 -21.35
C TYR A 9 -2.51 -22.74 -22.78
N PRO A 10 -1.36 -22.69 -23.47
CA PRO A 10 -1.23 -22.00 -24.76
C PRO A 10 -1.97 -22.71 -25.89
N SER A 11 -2.15 -24.03 -25.80
CA SER A 11 -2.85 -24.85 -26.78
C SER A 11 -4.37 -24.83 -26.66
N MET A 12 -4.89 -24.21 -25.59
CA MET A 12 -6.33 -24.14 -25.33
C MET A 12 -6.85 -22.73 -25.58
N LYS A 13 -8.08 -22.61 -26.13
CA LYS A 13 -8.78 -21.34 -26.16
C LYS A 13 -9.06 -20.81 -24.75
N VAL A 14 -9.35 -19.52 -24.61
CA VAL A 14 -9.72 -18.87 -23.34
C VAL A 14 -10.87 -19.63 -22.67
N PHE A 15 -11.92 -19.96 -23.43
CA PHE A 15 -13.03 -20.77 -22.92
C PHE A 15 -12.57 -22.07 -22.27
N ASP A 16 -11.71 -22.85 -22.94
CA ASP A 16 -11.23 -24.13 -22.43
C ASP A 16 -10.24 -23.99 -21.29
N ASN A 17 -9.45 -22.92 -21.26
CA ASN A 17 -8.62 -22.58 -20.11
C ASN A 17 -9.47 -22.44 -18.85
N ILE A 18 -10.56 -21.64 -18.90
CA ILE A 18 -11.47 -21.41 -17.78
C ILE A 18 -12.28 -22.66 -17.46
N ALA A 19 -12.74 -23.39 -18.49
CA ALA A 19 -13.54 -24.58 -18.34
C ALA A 19 -12.77 -25.78 -17.76
N SER A 20 -11.44 -25.82 -17.90
CA SER A 20 -10.63 -26.98 -17.54
C SER A 20 -10.84 -27.47 -16.10
N PRO A 21 -10.79 -26.61 -15.04
CA PRO A 21 -11.02 -27.07 -13.68
C PRO A 21 -12.48 -27.49 -13.42
N LEU A 22 -13.45 -26.90 -14.11
CA LEU A 22 -14.87 -27.24 -14.00
C LEU A 22 -15.16 -28.63 -14.59
N LYS A 23 -14.59 -28.90 -15.78
CA LYS A 23 -14.67 -30.20 -16.44
C LYS A 23 -14.05 -31.32 -15.59
N LEU A 24 -12.88 -31.06 -14.98
CA LEU A 24 -12.21 -32.02 -14.12
C LEU A 24 -13.01 -32.37 -12.86
N ARG A 25 -13.84 -31.45 -12.36
CA ARG A 25 -14.75 -31.69 -11.22
C ARG A 25 -16.08 -32.32 -11.64
N GLY A 26 -16.32 -32.51 -12.93
CA GLY A 26 -17.58 -33.04 -13.45
C GLY A 26 -18.77 -32.11 -13.31
N GLU A 27 -18.55 -30.78 -13.32
CA GLU A 27 -19.64 -29.82 -13.22
C GLU A 27 -20.58 -29.88 -14.43
N LYS A 28 -21.90 -29.78 -14.18
CA LYS A 28 -22.90 -29.92 -15.24
C LYS A 28 -23.09 -28.67 -16.09
N ASN A 29 -22.91 -27.48 -15.50
CA ASN A 29 -23.19 -26.19 -16.15
C ASN A 29 -21.92 -25.41 -16.53
N VAL A 30 -20.91 -26.11 -17.06
CA VAL A 30 -19.59 -25.53 -17.38
C VAL A 30 -19.69 -24.28 -18.24
N ALA A 31 -20.49 -24.30 -19.32
CA ALA A 31 -20.56 -23.19 -20.25
C ALA A 31 -21.17 -21.92 -19.60
N ALA A 32 -22.19 -22.07 -18.77
CA ALA A 32 -22.81 -20.95 -18.05
C ALA A 32 -21.82 -20.35 -17.04
N ARG A 33 -21.12 -21.20 -16.28
CA ARG A 33 -20.14 -20.74 -15.29
C ARG A 33 -18.93 -20.04 -15.94
N VAL A 34 -18.46 -20.55 -17.08
CA VAL A 34 -17.38 -19.89 -17.83
C VAL A 34 -17.81 -18.51 -18.31
N ARG A 35 -19.02 -18.35 -18.83
CA ARG A 35 -19.53 -17.04 -19.29
C ARG A 35 -19.68 -16.07 -18.13
N GLU A 36 -20.25 -16.49 -17.01
CA GLU A 36 -20.39 -15.67 -15.81
C GLU A 36 -19.02 -15.13 -15.32
N LEU A 37 -18.01 -15.99 -15.24
CA LEU A 37 -16.66 -15.58 -14.83
C LEU A 37 -15.99 -14.67 -15.88
N ALA A 38 -16.23 -14.96 -17.18
CA ALA A 38 -15.69 -14.15 -18.26
C ALA A 38 -16.29 -12.73 -18.28
N GLU A 39 -17.61 -12.62 -18.03
CA GLU A 39 -18.33 -11.35 -17.92
C GLU A 39 -17.79 -10.52 -16.76
N ARG A 40 -17.69 -11.11 -15.56
CA ARG A 40 -17.13 -10.45 -14.37
C ARG A 40 -15.72 -9.92 -14.58
N LEU A 41 -14.92 -10.60 -15.39
CA LEU A 41 -13.53 -10.21 -15.66
C LEU A 41 -13.36 -9.52 -17.02
N HIS A 42 -14.47 -9.10 -17.68
CA HIS A 42 -14.48 -8.39 -18.95
C HIS A 42 -13.65 -9.05 -20.06
N ILE A 43 -13.76 -10.37 -20.19
CA ILE A 43 -13.03 -11.19 -21.17
C ILE A 43 -13.96 -12.06 -22.03
N GLU A 44 -15.28 -11.89 -22.00
CA GLU A 44 -16.25 -12.69 -22.75
C GLU A 44 -16.01 -12.63 -24.27
N MET A 45 -15.60 -11.47 -24.78
CA MET A 45 -15.29 -11.26 -26.20
C MET A 45 -14.06 -12.05 -26.66
N PHE A 46 -13.24 -12.53 -25.75
CA PHE A 46 -12.01 -13.25 -26.05
C PHE A 46 -12.13 -14.77 -25.87
N LEU A 47 -13.29 -15.31 -25.48
CA LEU A 47 -13.49 -16.73 -25.18
C LEU A 47 -13.06 -17.68 -26.30
N GLN A 48 -13.12 -17.24 -27.57
CA GLN A 48 -12.72 -18.05 -28.72
C GLN A 48 -11.27 -17.88 -29.16
N ARG A 49 -10.52 -16.96 -28.53
CA ARG A 49 -9.10 -16.70 -28.83
C ARG A 49 -8.18 -17.64 -28.07
N HIS A 50 -6.96 -17.77 -28.56
CA HIS A 50 -5.86 -18.41 -27.82
C HIS A 50 -5.13 -17.36 -26.94
N PRO A 51 -4.46 -17.77 -25.86
CA PRO A 51 -3.69 -16.86 -25.01
C PRO A 51 -2.65 -16.01 -25.78
N SER A 52 -2.04 -16.56 -26.83
CA SER A 52 -1.08 -15.84 -27.67
C SER A 52 -1.66 -14.64 -28.44
N GLU A 53 -2.99 -14.57 -28.56
CA GLU A 53 -3.71 -13.50 -29.23
C GLU A 53 -4.17 -12.41 -28.27
N LEU A 54 -3.76 -12.48 -27.00
CA LEU A 54 -4.19 -11.61 -25.90
C LEU A 54 -3.04 -10.74 -25.41
N SER A 55 -3.36 -9.52 -24.95
CA SER A 55 -2.42 -8.70 -24.17
C SER A 55 -2.08 -9.35 -22.82
N GLY A 56 -1.00 -8.92 -22.18
CA GLY A 56 -0.60 -9.43 -20.86
C GLY A 56 -1.72 -9.32 -19.81
N GLY A 57 -2.37 -8.16 -19.71
CA GLY A 57 -3.50 -7.97 -18.79
C GLY A 57 -4.72 -8.84 -19.11
N GLN A 58 -4.99 -9.13 -20.40
CA GLN A 58 -6.04 -10.06 -20.79
C GLN A 58 -5.69 -11.50 -20.40
N GLN A 59 -4.43 -11.92 -20.58
CA GLN A 59 -3.94 -13.24 -20.16
C GLN A 59 -4.02 -13.40 -18.63
N GLN A 60 -3.72 -12.35 -17.89
CA GLN A 60 -3.82 -12.33 -16.43
C GLN A 60 -5.25 -12.55 -15.96
N ARG A 61 -6.22 -11.88 -16.58
CA ARG A 61 -7.66 -12.09 -16.31
C ARG A 61 -8.12 -13.50 -16.62
N VAL A 62 -7.61 -14.12 -17.67
CA VAL A 62 -7.88 -15.54 -17.97
C VAL A 62 -7.33 -16.45 -16.88
N ALA A 63 -6.11 -16.22 -16.39
CA ALA A 63 -5.52 -16.99 -15.31
C ALA A 63 -6.31 -16.82 -14.00
N LEU A 64 -6.79 -15.61 -13.71
CA LEU A 64 -7.66 -15.32 -12.57
C LEU A 64 -9.02 -16.03 -12.71
N ALA A 65 -9.68 -15.93 -13.87
CA ALA A 65 -10.94 -16.63 -14.15
C ALA A 65 -10.81 -18.13 -13.93
N ARG A 66 -9.70 -18.72 -14.37
CA ARG A 66 -9.41 -20.14 -14.17
C ARG A 66 -9.22 -20.48 -12.69
N ALA A 67 -8.55 -19.64 -11.91
CA ALA A 67 -8.37 -19.84 -10.48
C ALA A 67 -9.71 -19.75 -9.73
N LEU A 68 -10.56 -18.78 -10.09
CA LEU A 68 -11.92 -18.67 -9.55
C LEU A 68 -12.81 -19.83 -9.95
N ALA A 69 -12.72 -20.29 -11.22
CA ALA A 69 -13.43 -21.47 -11.70
C ALA A 69 -13.05 -22.74 -10.92
N LYS A 70 -11.82 -22.83 -10.44
CA LYS A 70 -11.37 -23.95 -9.61
C LYS A 70 -12.13 -24.05 -8.28
N GLY A 71 -12.57 -22.93 -7.69
CA GLY A 71 -13.34 -22.91 -6.45
C GLY A 71 -12.63 -23.64 -5.30
N ALA A 72 -11.31 -23.47 -5.19
CA ALA A 72 -10.52 -24.10 -4.14
C ALA A 72 -10.74 -23.42 -2.79
N PRO A 73 -10.71 -24.14 -1.64
CA PRO A 73 -10.85 -23.55 -0.31
C PRO A 73 -9.69 -22.60 0.05
N LEU A 74 -8.56 -22.71 -0.63
CA LEU A 74 -7.41 -21.81 -0.52
C LEU A 74 -7.03 -21.28 -1.90
N MET A 75 -7.01 -19.96 -2.04
CA MET A 75 -6.57 -19.24 -3.23
C MET A 75 -5.27 -18.49 -2.94
N LEU A 76 -4.27 -18.69 -3.77
CA LEU A 76 -2.99 -17.99 -3.69
C LEU A 76 -2.86 -17.08 -4.90
N LEU A 77 -2.67 -15.80 -4.68
CA LEU A 77 -2.52 -14.76 -5.70
C LEU A 77 -1.17 -14.07 -5.51
N ASP A 78 -0.36 -14.06 -6.53
CA ASP A 78 0.99 -13.49 -6.53
C ASP A 78 1.02 -12.30 -7.49
N GLU A 79 0.97 -11.07 -6.92
CA GLU A 79 0.89 -9.80 -7.64
C GLU A 79 -0.15 -9.80 -8.80
N PRO A 80 -1.41 -10.15 -8.55
CA PRO A 80 -2.36 -10.44 -9.62
C PRO A 80 -2.81 -9.20 -10.41
N LEU A 81 -2.43 -7.98 -10.01
CA LEU A 81 -2.86 -6.73 -10.66
C LEU A 81 -1.69 -5.90 -11.22
N VAL A 82 -0.44 -6.32 -11.05
CA VAL A 82 0.76 -5.52 -11.35
C VAL A 82 0.91 -5.12 -12.83
N ASN A 83 0.45 -5.95 -13.76
CA ASN A 83 0.61 -5.74 -15.21
C ASN A 83 -0.62 -5.10 -15.89
N LEU A 84 -1.49 -4.47 -15.13
CA LEU A 84 -2.71 -3.84 -15.62
C LEU A 84 -2.56 -2.33 -15.71
N ASP A 85 -3.23 -1.71 -16.68
CA ASP A 85 -3.41 -0.25 -16.70
C ASP A 85 -4.22 0.20 -15.47
N TYR A 86 -4.07 1.48 -15.11
CA TYR A 86 -4.67 2.04 -13.89
C TYR A 86 -6.17 1.81 -13.80
N LYS A 87 -6.93 2.12 -14.86
CA LYS A 87 -8.40 2.01 -14.85
C LYS A 87 -8.83 0.58 -14.62
N LEU A 88 -8.22 -0.35 -15.34
CA LEU A 88 -8.53 -1.77 -15.24
C LEU A 88 -8.12 -2.36 -13.89
N ARG A 89 -7.01 -1.88 -13.31
CA ARG A 89 -6.56 -2.28 -11.97
C ARG A 89 -7.60 -1.90 -10.93
N GLU A 90 -8.13 -0.67 -10.96
CA GLU A 90 -9.19 -0.22 -10.05
C GLU A 90 -10.46 -1.06 -10.19
N GLU A 91 -10.95 -1.27 -11.42
CA GLU A 91 -12.13 -2.09 -11.68
C GLU A 91 -11.97 -3.51 -11.12
N LEU A 92 -10.85 -4.17 -11.42
CA LEU A 92 -10.60 -5.53 -10.93
C LEU A 92 -10.37 -5.62 -9.42
N ARG A 93 -9.79 -4.59 -8.82
CA ARG A 93 -9.59 -4.51 -7.38
C ARG A 93 -10.92 -4.48 -6.64
N GLU A 94 -11.87 -3.66 -7.10
CA GLU A 94 -13.23 -3.62 -6.55
C GLU A 94 -13.93 -4.97 -6.70
N GLU A 95 -13.86 -5.60 -7.88
CA GLU A 95 -14.45 -6.92 -8.12
C GLU A 95 -13.83 -8.01 -7.24
N LEU A 96 -12.51 -8.04 -7.11
CA LEU A 96 -11.84 -8.98 -6.23
C LEU A 96 -12.25 -8.80 -4.78
N THR A 97 -12.36 -7.56 -4.31
CA THR A 97 -12.83 -7.25 -2.95
C THR A 97 -14.22 -7.82 -2.71
N GLN A 98 -15.16 -7.63 -3.65
CA GLN A 98 -16.51 -8.19 -3.57
C GLN A 98 -16.50 -9.73 -3.61
N LEU A 99 -15.69 -10.31 -4.50
CA LEU A 99 -15.56 -11.77 -4.61
C LEU A 99 -15.00 -12.40 -3.34
N PHE A 100 -14.04 -11.75 -2.70
CA PHE A 100 -13.44 -12.25 -1.45
C PHE A 100 -14.39 -12.07 -0.26
N ALA A 101 -15.19 -11.00 -0.22
CA ALA A 101 -16.17 -10.77 0.84
C ALA A 101 -17.32 -11.79 0.81
N THR A 102 -17.67 -12.34 -0.34
CA THR A 102 -18.80 -13.25 -0.54
C THR A 102 -18.39 -14.73 -0.72
N GLY A 103 -17.09 -14.99 -0.84
CA GLY A 103 -16.57 -16.33 -1.13
C GLY A 103 -16.26 -17.16 0.12
N ASP A 104 -16.40 -18.48 0.01
CA ASP A 104 -16.06 -19.44 1.08
C ASP A 104 -14.55 -19.81 1.08
N SER A 105 -13.73 -19.13 0.26
CA SER A 105 -12.30 -19.42 0.10
C SER A 105 -11.44 -18.51 0.99
N THR A 106 -10.43 -19.09 1.62
CA THR A 106 -9.33 -18.32 2.20
C THR A 106 -8.43 -17.80 1.08
N VAL A 107 -8.17 -16.50 1.04
CA VAL A 107 -7.31 -15.88 0.04
C VAL A 107 -6.00 -15.44 0.68
N VAL A 108 -4.88 -15.84 0.08
CA VAL A 108 -3.55 -15.30 0.37
C VAL A 108 -3.13 -14.49 -0.85
N TYR A 109 -2.99 -13.19 -0.64
CA TYR A 109 -2.68 -12.19 -1.66
C TYR A 109 -1.31 -11.58 -1.39
N ALA A 110 -0.34 -11.83 -2.25
CA ALA A 110 0.97 -11.20 -2.19
C ALA A 110 0.96 -9.94 -3.05
N THR A 111 1.43 -8.83 -2.49
CA THR A 111 1.56 -7.54 -3.18
C THR A 111 2.75 -6.75 -2.66
N THR A 112 3.31 -5.90 -3.50
CA THR A 112 4.28 -4.87 -3.15
C THR A 112 3.63 -3.50 -2.93
N GLU A 113 2.31 -3.37 -3.19
CA GLU A 113 1.55 -2.12 -3.03
C GLU A 113 0.80 -2.11 -1.68
N PRO A 114 1.20 -1.26 -0.71
CA PRO A 114 0.52 -1.17 0.60
C PRO A 114 -0.96 -0.80 0.51
N GLY A 115 -1.32 0.01 -0.51
CA GLY A 115 -2.70 0.42 -0.77
C GLY A 115 -3.64 -0.75 -1.08
N GLU A 116 -3.16 -1.79 -1.78
CA GLU A 116 -3.94 -3.00 -2.05
C GLU A 116 -4.25 -3.75 -0.76
N ALA A 117 -3.25 -3.91 0.11
CA ALA A 117 -3.44 -4.58 1.40
C ALA A 117 -4.46 -3.83 2.29
N LEU A 118 -4.42 -2.48 2.29
CA LEU A 118 -5.38 -1.65 3.03
C LEU A 118 -6.80 -1.79 2.52
N LEU A 119 -6.99 -1.84 1.20
CA LEU A 119 -8.30 -1.99 0.57
C LEU A 119 -8.90 -3.37 0.79
N LEU A 120 -8.10 -4.41 0.63
CA LEU A 120 -8.53 -5.79 0.83
C LEU A 120 -8.82 -6.09 2.31
N GLY A 121 -8.17 -5.39 3.22
CA GLY A 121 -8.36 -5.56 4.66
C GLY A 121 -7.88 -6.92 5.16
N GLY A 122 -8.59 -7.48 6.16
CA GLY A 122 -8.25 -8.77 6.76
C GLY A 122 -6.97 -8.71 7.59
N TYR A 123 -6.03 -9.60 7.32
CA TYR A 123 -4.74 -9.72 8.02
C TYR A 123 -3.58 -9.51 7.05
N THR A 124 -2.56 -8.80 7.50
CA THR A 124 -1.35 -8.54 6.73
C THR A 124 -0.13 -9.16 7.40
N ALA A 125 0.68 -9.86 6.59
CA ALA A 125 2.02 -10.31 6.93
C ALA A 125 3.04 -9.43 6.19
N VAL A 126 3.83 -8.64 6.90
CA VAL A 126 4.91 -7.85 6.31
C VAL A 126 6.18 -8.68 6.27
N LEU A 127 6.70 -8.89 5.08
CA LEU A 127 7.90 -9.69 4.81
C LEU A 127 9.01 -8.78 4.28
N ASP A 128 10.22 -9.00 4.76
CA ASP A 128 11.40 -8.32 4.24
C ASP A 128 12.62 -9.24 4.38
N GLU A 129 13.44 -9.34 3.33
CA GLU A 129 14.62 -10.24 3.26
C GLU A 129 14.30 -11.68 3.69
N GLY A 130 13.12 -12.21 3.29
CA GLY A 130 12.70 -13.56 3.62
C GLY A 130 12.28 -13.78 5.08
N ARG A 131 12.12 -12.72 5.87
CA ARG A 131 11.70 -12.78 7.28
C ARG A 131 10.33 -12.15 7.45
N LEU A 132 9.51 -12.76 8.29
CA LEU A 132 8.27 -12.16 8.76
C LEU A 132 8.59 -11.11 9.82
N LEU A 133 8.31 -9.84 9.52
CA LEU A 133 8.56 -8.72 10.43
C LEU A 133 7.38 -8.44 11.34
N GLN A 134 6.15 -8.49 10.80
CA GLN A 134 4.93 -8.27 11.57
C GLN A 134 3.77 -9.02 10.91
N TYR A 135 2.84 -9.51 11.74
CA TYR A 135 1.58 -10.11 11.31
C TYR A 135 0.46 -9.63 12.23
N GLY A 136 -0.65 -9.24 11.64
CA GLY A 136 -1.84 -8.80 12.40
C GLY A 136 -2.95 -8.26 11.51
N PRO A 137 -4.06 -7.78 12.10
CA PRO A 137 -5.08 -7.08 11.37
C PRO A 137 -4.47 -5.93 10.57
N THR A 138 -4.84 -5.80 9.29
CA THR A 138 -4.22 -4.85 8.35
C THR A 138 -4.18 -3.42 8.90
N ALA A 139 -5.31 -2.96 9.47
CA ALA A 139 -5.38 -1.63 10.07
C ALA A 139 -4.42 -1.45 11.26
N GLU A 140 -4.17 -2.50 12.04
CA GLU A 140 -3.22 -2.46 13.16
C GLU A 140 -1.79 -2.39 12.69
N VAL A 141 -1.42 -3.22 11.71
CA VAL A 141 -0.08 -3.20 11.11
C VAL A 141 0.22 -1.83 10.51
N PHE A 142 -0.77 -1.21 9.85
CA PHE A 142 -0.64 0.13 9.29
C PHE A 142 -0.48 1.21 10.37
N HIS A 143 -1.31 1.20 11.41
CA HIS A 143 -1.30 2.26 12.44
C HIS A 143 -0.23 2.08 13.51
N ALA A 144 0.21 0.85 13.77
CA ALA A 144 1.22 0.54 14.77
C ALA A 144 2.28 -0.41 14.19
N PRO A 145 3.08 0.05 13.19
CA PRO A 145 4.17 -0.74 12.64
C PRO A 145 5.21 -1.00 13.74
N CYS A 146 5.53 -2.26 14.01
CA CYS A 146 6.42 -2.62 15.12
C CYS A 146 7.87 -2.13 14.96
N SER A 147 8.25 -1.72 13.73
CA SER A 147 9.61 -1.24 13.45
C SER A 147 9.65 -0.27 12.27
N LEU A 148 10.78 0.45 12.13
CA LEU A 148 11.09 1.30 10.98
C LEU A 148 10.94 0.56 9.64
N ARG A 149 11.37 -0.71 9.58
CA ARG A 149 11.28 -1.53 8.35
C ARG A 149 9.82 -1.74 7.96
N VAL A 150 8.96 -2.09 8.91
CA VAL A 150 7.52 -2.26 8.68
C VAL A 150 6.88 -0.93 8.30
N ALA A 151 7.21 0.15 9.00
CA ALA A 151 6.68 1.48 8.71
C ALA A 151 6.99 1.95 7.29
N ARG A 152 8.21 1.69 6.80
CA ARG A 152 8.61 2.01 5.42
C ARG A 152 7.93 1.11 4.40
N ALA A 153 7.90 -0.21 4.65
CA ALA A 153 7.27 -1.17 3.75
C ALA A 153 5.75 -0.92 3.60
N PHE A 154 5.12 -0.37 4.64
CA PHE A 154 3.68 -0.12 4.68
C PHE A 154 3.32 1.38 4.53
N SER A 155 4.10 2.11 3.72
CA SER A 155 3.88 3.52 3.39
C SER A 155 4.21 3.77 1.91
N ASP A 156 3.31 4.48 1.23
CA ASP A 156 3.49 4.97 -0.12
C ASP A 156 2.97 6.43 -0.20
N PRO A 157 3.85 7.44 -0.46
CA PRO A 157 5.31 7.34 -0.48
C PRO A 157 5.91 6.79 0.82
N PRO A 158 7.17 6.31 0.80
CA PRO A 158 7.85 5.83 2.01
C PRO A 158 7.82 6.87 3.12
N MET A 159 7.67 6.42 4.37
CA MET A 159 7.65 7.28 5.55
C MET A 159 8.93 8.13 5.62
N ASN A 160 8.78 9.45 5.85
CA ASN A 160 9.90 10.32 6.17
C ASN A 160 10.50 9.91 7.52
N LEU A 161 11.81 9.73 7.57
CA LEU A 161 12.52 9.33 8.76
C LEU A 161 13.56 10.39 9.12
N VAL A 162 13.43 11.00 10.30
CA VAL A 162 14.27 12.11 10.75
C VAL A 162 14.93 11.74 12.07
N PRO A 163 16.28 11.84 12.18
CA PRO A 163 16.97 11.66 13.46
C PRO A 163 16.48 12.67 14.48
N ALA A 164 16.31 12.24 15.74
CA ALA A 164 15.85 13.09 16.82
C ALA A 164 16.55 12.75 18.13
N GLN A 165 16.61 13.67 19.04
CA GLN A 165 17.16 13.49 20.39
C GLN A 165 16.10 13.84 21.45
N ALA A 166 16.02 13.04 22.50
CA ALA A 166 15.11 13.35 23.60
C ALA A 166 15.54 14.63 24.32
N THR A 167 14.54 15.43 24.70
CA THR A 167 14.67 16.59 25.58
C THR A 167 13.58 16.55 26.65
N PRO A 168 13.70 17.31 27.74
CA PRO A 168 12.63 17.39 28.75
C PRO A 168 11.29 17.88 28.19
N GLY A 169 11.30 18.63 27.06
CA GLY A 169 10.12 19.17 26.40
C GLY A 169 9.58 18.31 25.24
N GLY A 170 10.29 17.23 24.86
CA GLY A 170 9.91 16.41 23.72
C GLY A 170 11.09 15.88 22.92
N LEU A 171 11.09 16.10 21.61
CA LEU A 171 12.15 15.70 20.70
C LEU A 171 12.81 16.93 20.05
N ARG A 172 14.14 16.97 20.07
CA ARG A 172 14.93 17.95 19.33
C ARG A 172 15.31 17.38 17.97
N MET A 173 14.93 18.11 16.95
CA MET A 173 15.19 17.80 15.53
C MET A 173 16.52 18.43 15.07
N PRO A 174 17.12 17.98 13.96
CA PRO A 174 18.20 18.71 13.30
C PRO A 174 17.81 20.17 13.04
N GLY A 175 18.76 21.10 13.17
CA GLY A 175 18.44 22.54 13.09
C GLY A 175 17.89 23.15 14.39
N GLY A 176 17.71 22.35 15.46
CA GLY A 176 17.37 22.83 16.81
C GLY A 176 15.87 22.98 17.10
N THR A 177 14.99 22.70 16.14
CA THR A 177 13.53 22.73 16.35
C THR A 177 13.12 21.69 17.39
N GLU A 178 12.28 22.07 18.36
CA GLU A 178 11.71 21.16 19.35
C GLU A 178 10.28 20.76 18.96
N LEU A 179 10.03 19.45 18.94
CA LEU A 179 8.71 18.87 18.77
C LEU A 179 8.14 18.47 20.14
N PRO A 180 6.94 18.93 20.53
CA PRO A 180 6.31 18.57 21.79
C PRO A 180 5.71 17.16 21.76
N VAL A 181 6.56 16.15 21.58
CA VAL A 181 6.19 14.73 21.55
C VAL A 181 6.77 14.07 22.80
N ALA A 182 5.90 13.71 23.73
CA ALA A 182 6.33 13.07 24.97
C ALA A 182 6.80 11.63 24.71
N VAL A 183 8.09 11.37 24.98
CA VAL A 183 8.67 10.02 24.91
C VAL A 183 9.30 9.68 26.27
N ALA A 184 9.07 8.45 26.73
CA ALA A 184 9.73 7.97 27.94
C ALA A 184 11.22 7.70 27.63
N HIS A 185 12.12 8.39 28.29
CA HIS A 185 13.57 8.30 28.07
C HIS A 185 14.39 7.99 29.35
N GLY A 186 13.72 7.53 30.42
CA GLY A 186 14.37 7.07 31.65
C GLY A 186 15.30 8.08 32.33
N GLY A 187 15.14 9.40 32.06
CA GLY A 187 15.97 10.45 32.61
C GLY A 187 17.36 10.62 31.98
N GLN A 188 17.67 9.88 30.91
CA GLN A 188 18.93 10.01 30.17
C GLN A 188 18.84 11.19 29.19
N ALA A 189 19.78 12.11 29.27
CA ALA A 189 19.76 13.40 28.56
C ALA A 189 20.02 13.31 27.03
N THR A 190 20.37 12.17 26.47
CA THR A 190 20.79 12.02 25.07
C THR A 190 20.39 10.65 24.48
N VAL A 191 19.10 10.30 24.60
CA VAL A 191 18.61 9.10 23.91
C VAL A 191 18.28 9.46 22.48
N ALA A 192 18.89 8.72 21.54
CA ALA A 192 18.61 8.87 20.11
C ALA A 192 17.28 8.19 19.74
N PHE A 193 16.48 8.89 18.98
CA PHE A 193 15.24 8.40 18.39
C PHE A 193 15.23 8.68 16.89
N THR A 194 14.29 8.04 16.18
CA THR A 194 13.93 8.40 14.81
C THR A 194 12.47 8.84 14.81
N LEU A 195 12.22 10.06 14.38
CA LEU A 195 10.88 10.54 14.09
C LEU A 195 10.43 9.96 12.74
N GLY A 196 9.23 9.39 12.69
CA GLY A 196 8.58 8.95 11.46
C GLY A 196 7.39 9.82 11.12
N LEU A 197 7.32 10.32 9.89
CA LEU A 197 6.22 11.12 9.39
C LEU A 197 5.71 10.55 8.07
N ARG A 198 4.43 10.20 7.99
CA ARG A 198 3.83 9.87 6.69
C ARG A 198 3.80 11.11 5.81
N ALA A 199 3.96 10.96 4.49
CA ALA A 199 3.91 12.07 3.56
C ALA A 199 2.60 12.88 3.68
N SER A 200 1.49 12.19 3.93
CA SER A 200 0.16 12.79 4.14
C SER A 200 -0.01 13.55 5.46
N ALA A 201 0.92 13.41 6.41
CA ALA A 201 0.91 14.18 7.66
C ALA A 201 1.49 15.60 7.51
N LEU A 202 2.18 15.86 6.38
CA LEU A 202 2.75 17.16 6.07
C LEU A 202 1.78 18.01 5.26
N ARG A 203 1.72 19.31 5.53
CA ARG A 203 0.75 20.26 4.94
C ARG A 203 1.43 21.56 4.53
N LEU A 204 0.89 22.25 3.52
CA LEU A 204 1.30 23.61 3.15
C LEU A 204 0.63 24.69 4.01
N GLN A 205 -0.55 24.37 4.57
CA GLN A 205 -1.30 25.34 5.39
C GLN A 205 -1.15 25.02 6.87
N ALA A 206 -0.81 26.03 7.66
CA ALA A 206 -0.70 25.95 9.12
C ALA A 206 -2.06 25.70 9.78
N ARG A 207 -2.05 24.90 10.84
CA ARG A 207 -3.18 24.74 11.78
C ARG A 207 -2.70 25.03 13.19
N PRO A 208 -3.61 25.38 14.13
CA PRO A 208 -3.24 25.56 15.54
C PRO A 208 -2.53 24.33 16.09
N GLY A 209 -1.37 24.53 16.71
CA GLY A 209 -0.56 23.43 17.27
C GLY A 209 0.46 22.81 16.31
N ASP A 210 0.44 23.19 15.02
CA ASP A 210 1.43 22.68 14.07
C ASP A 210 2.83 23.21 14.35
N VAL A 211 3.82 22.38 14.06
CA VAL A 211 5.22 22.78 13.98
C VAL A 211 5.57 22.96 12.50
N ALA A 212 6.26 24.07 12.21
CA ALA A 212 6.68 24.42 10.86
C ALA A 212 8.14 24.07 10.61
N VAL A 213 8.42 23.56 9.41
CA VAL A 213 9.77 23.39 8.89
C VAL A 213 9.88 24.05 7.52
N GLN A 214 10.87 24.92 7.38
CA GLN A 214 11.16 25.58 6.10
C GLN A 214 12.09 24.73 5.26
N GLY A 215 11.89 24.73 3.96
CA GLY A 215 12.73 24.04 3.00
C GLY A 215 12.70 24.67 1.62
N LEU A 216 13.43 24.08 0.70
CA LEU A 216 13.45 24.42 -0.72
C LEU A 216 12.84 23.27 -1.51
N VAL A 217 11.98 23.59 -2.47
CA VAL A 217 11.37 22.58 -3.36
C VAL A 217 12.44 22.02 -4.29
N GLU A 218 12.69 20.71 -4.19
CA GLU A 218 13.61 19.99 -5.09
C GLU A 218 12.85 19.32 -6.24
N LEU A 219 11.63 18.86 -5.97
CA LEU A 219 10.75 18.24 -6.96
C LEU A 219 9.29 18.45 -6.55
N ALA A 220 8.42 18.66 -7.52
CA ALA A 220 6.97 18.68 -7.34
C ALA A 220 6.32 17.85 -8.45
N GLU A 221 5.75 16.70 -8.08
CA GLU A 221 5.10 15.78 -9.00
C GLU A 221 3.59 15.82 -8.81
N ILE A 222 2.86 16.12 -9.88
CA ILE A 222 1.39 16.09 -9.86
C ILE A 222 0.96 14.70 -10.30
N SER A 223 0.31 13.96 -9.39
CA SER A 223 -0.22 12.62 -9.63
C SER A 223 -1.72 12.61 -9.43
N GLY A 224 -2.45 12.90 -10.51
CA GLY A 224 -3.92 12.89 -10.50
C GLY A 224 -4.52 13.90 -9.51
N SER A 225 -4.97 13.43 -8.36
CA SER A 225 -5.61 14.24 -7.32
C SER A 225 -4.64 14.87 -6.31
N ASP A 226 -3.37 14.45 -6.30
CA ASP A 226 -2.40 14.88 -5.30
C ASP A 226 -1.14 15.48 -5.94
N THR A 227 -0.42 16.29 -5.16
CA THR A 227 0.91 16.78 -5.50
C THR A 227 1.90 16.25 -4.47
N PHE A 228 2.93 15.54 -4.92
CA PHE A 228 4.05 15.12 -4.08
C PHE A 228 5.14 16.17 -4.14
N VAL A 229 5.49 16.73 -2.97
CA VAL A 229 6.47 17.80 -2.82
C VAL A 229 7.69 17.24 -2.11
N HIS A 230 8.82 17.15 -2.80
CA HIS A 230 10.12 16.85 -2.22
C HIS A 230 10.80 18.16 -1.82
N ALA A 231 11.11 18.32 -0.56
CA ALA A 231 11.70 19.53 -0.02
C ALA A 231 12.99 19.24 0.74
N ALA A 232 14.08 19.92 0.37
CA ALA A 232 15.31 19.96 1.16
C ALA A 232 15.10 20.85 2.38
N THR A 233 15.20 20.27 3.58
CA THR A 233 14.95 20.95 4.85
C THR A 233 16.14 20.77 5.81
N PRO A 234 16.23 21.53 6.91
CA PRO A 234 17.19 21.26 7.98
C PRO A 234 17.06 19.86 8.61
N TRP A 235 15.90 19.19 8.43
CA TRP A 235 15.66 17.83 8.91
C TRP A 235 16.11 16.75 7.91
N GLY A 236 16.60 17.14 6.74
CA GLY A 236 16.85 16.32 5.56
C GLY A 236 15.78 16.50 4.50
N GLU A 237 15.79 15.64 3.50
CA GLU A 237 14.74 15.59 2.49
C GLU A 237 13.42 15.12 3.13
N LEU A 238 12.34 15.88 2.91
CA LEU A 238 10.99 15.51 3.30
C LEU A 238 10.10 15.42 2.07
N VAL A 239 9.29 14.38 2.01
CA VAL A 239 8.24 14.20 0.99
C VAL A 239 6.90 14.50 1.63
N ALA A 240 6.16 15.46 1.05
CA ALA A 240 4.80 15.78 1.46
C ALA A 240 3.81 15.38 0.36
N GLN A 241 2.72 14.72 0.73
CA GLN A 241 1.58 14.43 -0.16
C GLN A 241 0.48 15.44 0.12
N ILE A 242 0.27 16.35 -0.82
CA ILE A 242 -0.67 17.47 -0.70
C ILE A 242 -1.86 17.21 -1.62
N THR A 243 -3.05 17.15 -1.06
CA THR A 243 -4.28 16.99 -1.83
C THR A 243 -4.50 18.18 -2.77
N GLY A 244 -4.83 17.88 -4.01
CA GLY A 244 -5.03 18.87 -5.07
C GLY A 244 -3.78 19.11 -5.93
N VAL A 245 -3.97 19.93 -6.96
CA VAL A 245 -2.91 20.33 -7.89
C VAL A 245 -2.24 21.61 -7.39
N HIS A 246 -0.97 21.53 -7.04
CA HIS A 246 -0.16 22.65 -6.58
C HIS A 246 1.05 22.83 -7.50
N TYR A 247 1.13 23.99 -8.13
CA TYR A 247 2.29 24.37 -8.96
C TYR A 247 3.33 25.05 -8.06
N LEU A 248 4.42 24.35 -7.79
CA LEU A 248 5.54 24.83 -7.00
C LEU A 248 6.78 24.91 -7.89
N GLU A 249 7.43 26.06 -7.90
CA GLU A 249 8.66 26.26 -8.67
C GLU A 249 9.85 25.58 -7.98
N LEU A 250 10.70 24.90 -8.77
CA LEU A 250 11.92 24.30 -8.25
C LEU A 250 12.85 25.38 -7.66
N GLY A 251 13.41 25.08 -6.50
CA GLY A 251 14.27 26.01 -5.76
C GLY A 251 13.49 27.10 -5.01
N SER A 252 12.17 27.17 -5.12
CA SER A 252 11.37 28.10 -4.31
C SER A 252 11.30 27.67 -2.84
N SER A 253 11.13 28.65 -1.95
CA SER A 253 10.93 28.36 -0.52
C SER A 253 9.55 27.77 -0.27
N VAL A 254 9.50 26.71 0.52
CA VAL A 254 8.25 26.09 0.99
C VAL A 254 8.29 25.95 2.51
N THR A 255 7.14 26.13 3.15
CA THR A 255 6.97 25.82 4.57
C THR A 255 6.04 24.64 4.71
N LEU A 256 6.54 23.55 5.28
CA LEU A 256 5.77 22.36 5.60
C LEU A 256 5.34 22.43 7.06
N HIS A 257 4.08 22.11 7.32
CA HIS A 257 3.48 22.12 8.65
C HIS A 257 3.10 20.69 9.04
N LEU A 258 3.37 20.31 10.27
CA LEU A 258 3.01 19.01 10.82
C LEU A 258 2.35 19.14 12.18
N ASP A 259 1.35 18.29 12.42
CA ASP A 259 0.78 18.08 13.74
C ASP A 259 1.66 17.07 14.50
N PRO A 260 2.29 17.45 15.64
CA PRO A 260 3.10 16.55 16.44
C PRO A 260 2.36 15.25 16.88
N ALA A 261 1.02 15.31 17.01
CA ALA A 261 0.21 14.16 17.36
C ALA A 261 0.16 13.09 16.25
N GLN A 262 0.56 13.42 14.99
CA GLN A 262 0.65 12.50 13.87
C GLN A 262 2.03 11.84 13.74
N ALA A 263 2.95 12.14 14.65
CA ALA A 263 4.31 11.63 14.61
C ALA A 263 4.40 10.20 15.16
N TYR A 264 5.20 9.37 14.48
CA TYR A 264 5.70 8.11 15.00
C TYR A 264 7.07 8.35 15.64
N VAL A 265 7.39 7.63 16.68
CA VAL A 265 8.73 7.65 17.28
C VAL A 265 9.27 6.22 17.38
N PHE A 266 10.47 6.04 16.89
CA PHE A 266 11.19 4.77 16.94
C PHE A 266 12.45 4.93 17.77
N GLY A 267 12.76 3.92 18.59
CA GLY A 267 13.99 3.87 19.38
C GLY A 267 15.25 3.65 18.52
N ALA A 268 16.40 3.64 19.17
CA ALA A 268 17.71 3.50 18.50
C ALA A 268 17.84 2.21 17.66
N GLU A 269 17.18 1.12 18.06
CA GLU A 269 17.16 -0.15 17.34
C GLU A 269 16.02 -0.23 16.28
N GLY A 270 15.31 0.88 16.06
CA GLY A 270 14.22 0.97 15.10
C GLY A 270 12.89 0.37 15.56
N ALA A 271 12.76 -0.04 16.82
CA ALA A 271 11.48 -0.49 17.37
C ALA A 271 10.53 0.69 17.62
N LEU A 272 9.22 0.49 17.41
CA LEU A 272 8.20 1.51 17.69
C LEU A 272 8.14 1.81 19.20
N VAL A 273 8.20 3.11 19.54
CA VAL A 273 8.04 3.64 20.91
C VAL A 273 6.72 4.37 21.05
N LEU A 274 6.35 5.16 20.04
CA LEU A 274 5.10 5.93 20.01
C LEU A 274 4.48 5.90 18.62
N ALA A 275 3.19 5.68 18.56
CA ALA A 275 2.37 5.85 17.36
C ALA A 275 1.30 6.93 17.58
N PRO A 276 0.83 7.58 16.51
CA PRO A 276 -0.33 8.48 16.58
C PRO A 276 -1.53 7.81 17.23
N ALA A 277 -2.32 8.59 17.97
CA ALA A 277 -3.60 8.12 18.48
C ALA A 277 -4.51 7.69 17.31
N ARG A 278 -5.19 6.56 17.45
CA ARG A 278 -6.17 6.16 16.44
C ARG A 278 -7.31 7.18 16.42
N PRO A 279 -7.73 7.67 15.24
CA PRO A 279 -8.97 8.43 15.17
C PRO A 279 -10.07 7.56 15.74
N GLY A 280 -10.82 8.10 16.70
CA GLY A 280 -11.90 7.36 17.37
C GLY A 280 -12.86 6.79 16.33
N ARG A 281 -13.31 5.55 16.54
CA ARG A 281 -14.49 5.04 15.82
C ARG A 281 -15.68 5.85 16.33
N ASN A 282 -16.17 6.80 15.51
CA ASN A 282 -17.50 7.39 15.70
C ASN A 282 -18.58 6.38 15.31
#